data_f823491d5f3d888b454a5da073df5cff
#
_entry.id   f823491d5f3d888b454a5da073df5cff
#
_cell.length_a   1.000
_cell.length_b   1.000
_cell.length_c   1.000
_cell.angle_alpha   90.00
_cell.angle_beta   90.00
_cell.angle_gamma   90.00
#
_symmetry.space_group_name_H-M   'P 1'
#
loop_
_entity.id
_entity.type
_entity.pdbx_description
1 polymer ?
#
loop_
_entity_poly.entity_id
_entity_poly.type
_entity_poly.pdbx_seq_one_letter_code
_entity_poly.pdbx_strand_id
1 'polypeptide(L)'
;MTRIACFVEKYNFSYSKEAEALQNFKQTAKSMGHEFNFMFRNGLSEIPKYDAVFIRATTDPLYTAYVVSKTAWELGLKVIDDPESIRICANKIHQYRLFEKFGVPHIPTLFLNKEEFHHRQISEIFELFGKPVVIKAPYTSFSKYVEKVACETSFRDVAKRFFRRSDFLVVQKFMPSRFDWRVGVLNNEVLYVCKYMMPKGKWKHGVKRRGKPSFVWGRTVSLKRDNAPQRLKETALKACAVVGCGLYGVDIKEVNGEYVVVEVNDNPSIYRGYEDFRDKDIYEKIIKQLAE
;
A
#
# COMPACT_ATOMS: atom_id res chain seq x y z
N MET A 1 -24.37 19.77 -0.65
CA MET A 1 -23.36 19.74 -1.74
C MET A 1 -22.00 19.88 -1.10
N THR A 2 -21.13 18.89 -1.26
CA THR A 2 -19.77 18.85 -0.67
C THR A 2 -18.75 19.22 -1.74
N ARG A 3 -17.76 20.05 -1.40
CA ARG A 3 -16.65 20.43 -2.28
C ARG A 3 -15.45 19.55 -1.94
N ILE A 4 -15.06 18.66 -2.85
CA ILE A 4 -13.99 17.69 -2.68
C ILE A 4 -12.76 18.13 -3.48
N ALA A 5 -11.62 18.32 -2.82
CA ALA A 5 -10.32 18.47 -3.48
C ALA A 5 -9.67 17.08 -3.65
N CYS A 6 -9.33 16.71 -4.87
CA CYS A 6 -8.52 15.53 -5.13
C CYS A 6 -7.07 15.93 -5.35
N PHE A 7 -6.21 15.69 -4.36
CA PHE A 7 -4.79 15.99 -4.48
C PHE A 7 -4.09 14.97 -5.36
N VAL A 8 -3.52 15.46 -6.46
CA VAL A 8 -2.85 14.67 -7.50
C VAL A 8 -1.54 15.33 -7.92
N GLU A 9 -0.67 14.53 -8.52
CA GLU A 9 0.55 14.97 -9.20
C GLU A 9 0.44 14.73 -10.71
N LYS A 10 1.25 15.41 -11.50
CA LYS A 10 1.24 15.26 -12.98
C LYS A 10 1.42 13.82 -13.43
N TYR A 11 2.22 13.02 -12.71
CA TYR A 11 2.46 11.63 -13.06
C TYR A 11 1.22 10.74 -12.96
N ASN A 12 0.20 11.08 -12.11
CA ASN A 12 -1.05 10.32 -12.02
C ASN A 12 -1.83 10.31 -13.36
N PHE A 13 -1.58 11.29 -14.22
CA PHE A 13 -2.17 11.36 -15.56
C PHE A 13 -1.30 10.73 -16.65
N SER A 14 -0.08 10.28 -16.31
CA SER A 14 0.83 9.64 -17.27
C SER A 14 0.46 8.18 -17.56
N TYR A 15 -0.34 7.54 -16.72
CA TYR A 15 -0.88 6.21 -16.93
C TYR A 15 -2.37 6.29 -17.20
N SER A 16 -2.80 5.90 -18.43
CA SER A 16 -4.17 6.10 -18.89
C SER A 16 -5.23 5.51 -17.96
N LYS A 17 -4.98 4.30 -17.41
CA LYS A 17 -5.95 3.63 -16.52
C LYS A 17 -6.13 4.33 -15.18
N GLU A 18 -5.12 5.00 -14.69
CA GLU A 18 -5.21 5.84 -13.49
C GLU A 18 -5.95 7.14 -13.81
N ALA A 19 -5.58 7.79 -14.93
CA ALA A 19 -6.26 9.00 -15.39
C ALA A 19 -7.75 8.78 -15.63
N GLU A 20 -8.13 7.66 -16.28
CA GLU A 20 -9.53 7.25 -16.47
C GLU A 20 -10.25 7.07 -15.12
N ALA A 21 -9.61 6.42 -14.14
CA ALA A 21 -10.19 6.25 -12.80
C ALA A 21 -10.40 7.59 -12.08
N LEU A 22 -9.45 8.52 -12.19
CA LEU A 22 -9.58 9.88 -11.64
C LEU A 22 -10.77 10.63 -12.27
N GLN A 23 -10.98 10.50 -13.58
CA GLN A 23 -12.15 11.07 -14.24
C GLN A 23 -13.46 10.41 -13.79
N ASN A 24 -13.46 9.09 -13.54
CA ASN A 24 -14.63 8.40 -13.00
C ASN A 24 -14.98 8.92 -11.60
N PHE A 25 -14.03 9.17 -10.71
CA PHE A 25 -14.29 9.83 -9.43
C PHE A 25 -14.98 11.18 -9.61
N LYS A 26 -14.46 12.02 -10.53
CA LYS A 26 -15.04 13.33 -10.81
C LYS A 26 -16.46 13.23 -11.35
N GLN A 27 -16.72 12.32 -12.29
CA GLN A 27 -18.05 12.11 -12.87
C GLN A 27 -19.03 11.56 -11.82
N THR A 28 -18.59 10.59 -11.00
CA THR A 28 -19.42 10.03 -9.92
C THR A 28 -19.76 11.09 -8.87
N ALA A 29 -18.81 11.90 -8.43
CA ALA A 29 -19.09 12.99 -7.50
C ALA A 29 -20.13 13.97 -8.07
N LYS A 30 -19.97 14.35 -9.34
CA LYS A 30 -20.95 15.22 -10.03
C LYS A 30 -22.34 14.59 -10.10
N SER A 31 -22.46 13.30 -10.43
CA SER A 31 -23.76 12.61 -10.49
C SER A 31 -24.42 12.48 -9.11
N MET A 32 -23.64 12.50 -8.03
CA MET A 32 -24.11 12.49 -6.64
C MET A 32 -24.40 13.92 -6.11
N GLY A 33 -24.25 14.97 -6.93
CA GLY A 33 -24.51 16.36 -6.53
C GLY A 33 -23.39 17.03 -5.75
N HIS A 34 -22.14 16.52 -5.87
CA HIS A 34 -20.96 17.08 -5.24
C HIS A 34 -20.02 17.74 -6.26
N GLU A 35 -19.19 18.67 -5.78
CA GLU A 35 -18.12 19.28 -6.55
C GLU A 35 -16.80 18.49 -6.34
N PHE A 36 -16.07 18.22 -7.42
CA PHE A 36 -14.82 17.47 -7.36
C PHE A 36 -13.77 18.11 -8.26
N ASN A 37 -12.71 18.66 -7.63
CA ASN A 37 -11.66 19.39 -8.32
C ASN A 37 -10.29 18.74 -8.10
N PHE A 38 -9.50 18.64 -9.18
CA PHE A 38 -8.10 18.22 -9.05
C PHE A 38 -7.29 19.38 -8.47
N MET A 39 -6.55 19.09 -7.41
CA MET A 39 -5.66 20.03 -6.74
C MET A 39 -4.21 19.54 -6.91
N PHE A 40 -3.33 20.44 -7.32
CA PHE A 40 -1.90 20.20 -7.45
C PHE A 40 -1.13 20.96 -6.35
N ARG A 41 0.19 20.82 -6.32
CA ARG A 41 1.06 21.47 -5.30
C ARG A 41 0.88 22.98 -5.19
N ASN A 42 0.58 23.66 -6.27
CA ASN A 42 0.31 25.10 -6.27
C ASN A 42 -1.05 25.50 -5.66
N GLY A 43 -1.90 24.52 -5.38
CA GLY A 43 -3.23 24.74 -4.78
C GLY A 43 -3.29 24.57 -3.26
N LEU A 44 -2.17 24.45 -2.55
CA LEU A 44 -2.16 24.22 -1.09
C LEU A 44 -2.91 25.31 -0.31
N SER A 45 -2.81 26.56 -0.72
CA SER A 45 -3.55 27.69 -0.10
C SER A 45 -5.06 27.62 -0.29
N GLU A 46 -5.53 26.77 -1.19
CA GLU A 46 -6.97 26.60 -1.50
C GLU A 46 -7.62 25.54 -0.61
N ILE A 47 -6.86 24.76 0.17
CA ILE A 47 -7.40 23.68 1.04
C ILE A 47 -8.58 24.17 1.90
N PRO A 48 -8.54 25.36 2.55
CA PRO A 48 -9.64 25.82 3.38
C PRO A 48 -10.96 26.10 2.62
N LYS A 49 -10.95 26.11 1.29
CA LYS A 49 -12.14 26.31 0.47
C LYS A 49 -12.94 25.02 0.24
N TYR A 50 -12.38 23.88 0.64
CA TYR A 50 -12.99 22.57 0.46
C TYR A 50 -13.60 22.04 1.76
N ASP A 51 -14.46 21.05 1.63
CA ASP A 51 -15.11 20.38 2.74
C ASP A 51 -14.45 19.01 2.98
N ALA A 52 -13.83 18.44 1.93
CA ALA A 52 -13.09 17.17 2.01
C ALA A 52 -11.86 17.16 1.08
N VAL A 53 -10.86 16.35 1.43
CA VAL A 53 -9.65 16.13 0.65
C VAL A 53 -9.44 14.64 0.39
N PHE A 54 -9.25 14.29 -0.88
CA PHE A 54 -8.93 12.94 -1.32
C PHE A 54 -7.49 12.89 -1.84
N ILE A 55 -6.62 12.12 -1.19
CA ILE A 55 -5.20 12.00 -1.58
C ILE A 55 -5.06 10.88 -2.61
N ARG A 56 -4.54 11.23 -3.82
CA ARG A 56 -4.22 10.24 -4.87
C ARG A 56 -2.77 10.28 -5.33
N ALA A 57 -1.99 11.23 -4.86
CA ALA A 57 -0.55 11.24 -5.05
C ALA A 57 0.15 10.29 -4.08
N THR A 58 1.38 9.86 -4.43
CA THR A 58 2.20 9.00 -3.56
C THR A 58 2.36 9.62 -2.17
N THR A 59 2.02 8.84 -1.18
CA THR A 59 2.07 9.20 0.24
C THR A 59 3.40 8.79 0.86
N ASP A 60 3.98 9.70 1.62
CA ASP A 60 5.17 9.49 2.46
C ASP A 60 5.25 10.70 3.41
N PRO A 61 5.63 10.54 4.69
CA PRO A 61 5.77 11.67 5.63
C PRO A 61 6.68 12.81 5.15
N LEU A 62 7.57 12.54 4.20
CA LEU A 62 8.47 13.54 3.59
C LEU A 62 7.88 14.22 2.34
N TYR A 63 6.70 13.82 1.87
CA TYR A 63 6.12 14.32 0.62
C TYR A 63 4.97 15.31 0.84
N THR A 64 4.69 16.10 -0.19
CA THR A 64 3.62 17.10 -0.19
C THR A 64 2.25 16.46 0.11
N ALA A 65 2.01 15.22 -0.29
CA ALA A 65 0.76 14.50 0.02
C ALA A 65 0.50 14.41 1.53
N TYR A 66 1.54 14.18 2.34
CA TYR A 66 1.43 14.18 3.80
C TYR A 66 1.10 15.58 4.34
N VAL A 67 1.75 16.64 3.81
CA VAL A 67 1.46 18.03 4.21
C VAL A 67 0.01 18.37 3.92
N VAL A 68 -0.51 18.00 2.75
CA VAL A 68 -1.92 18.18 2.36
C VAL A 68 -2.85 17.46 3.32
N SER A 69 -2.59 16.18 3.59
CA SER A 69 -3.37 15.37 4.54
C SER A 69 -3.37 16.01 5.93
N LYS A 70 -2.19 16.39 6.43
CA LYS A 70 -2.02 17.00 7.76
C LYS A 70 -2.75 18.34 7.86
N THR A 71 -2.61 19.21 6.86
CA THR A 71 -3.29 20.51 6.81
C THR A 71 -4.81 20.35 6.78
N ALA A 72 -5.33 19.45 5.93
CA ALA A 72 -6.77 19.18 5.87
C ALA A 72 -7.30 18.65 7.22
N TRP A 73 -6.57 17.71 7.82
CA TRP A 73 -6.91 17.15 9.12
C TRP A 73 -6.94 18.20 10.24
N GLU A 74 -5.94 19.09 10.29
CA GLU A 74 -5.86 20.18 11.29
C GLU A 74 -6.95 21.24 11.11
N LEU A 75 -7.44 21.42 9.88
CA LEU A 75 -8.59 22.27 9.58
C LEU A 75 -9.94 21.59 9.86
N GLY A 76 -9.93 20.33 10.34
CA GLY A 76 -11.15 19.57 10.61
C GLY A 76 -11.89 19.09 9.35
N LEU A 77 -11.22 19.09 8.20
CA LEU A 77 -11.81 18.60 6.96
C LEU A 77 -11.79 17.06 6.94
N LYS A 78 -12.76 16.48 6.25
CA LYS A 78 -12.70 15.05 5.93
C LYS A 78 -11.52 14.77 5.03
N VAL A 79 -10.68 13.80 5.36
CA VAL A 79 -9.52 13.46 4.53
C VAL A 79 -9.36 11.93 4.38
N ILE A 80 -9.12 11.49 3.17
CA ILE A 80 -8.72 10.13 2.82
C ILE A 80 -7.37 10.20 2.08
N ASP A 81 -6.25 9.67 2.62
CA ASP A 81 -6.16 9.08 3.95
C ASP A 81 -5.62 10.12 4.93
N ASP A 82 -5.93 9.90 6.22
CA ASP A 82 -5.48 10.77 7.31
C ASP A 82 -3.96 10.65 7.55
N PRO A 83 -3.34 11.65 8.22
CA PRO A 83 -1.87 11.68 8.38
C PRO A 83 -1.32 10.54 9.24
N GLU A 84 -2.10 10.00 10.18
CA GLU A 84 -1.65 8.87 10.99
C GLU A 84 -1.63 7.57 10.17
N SER A 85 -2.65 7.34 9.34
CA SER A 85 -2.66 6.24 8.37
C SER A 85 -1.45 6.27 7.43
N ILE A 86 -1.13 7.46 6.89
CA ILE A 86 0.06 7.64 6.05
C ILE A 86 1.33 7.29 6.83
N ARG A 87 1.46 7.77 8.07
CA ARG A 87 2.63 7.52 8.92
C ARG A 87 2.83 6.04 9.26
N ILE A 88 1.74 5.33 9.55
CA ILE A 88 1.78 3.90 9.85
C ILE A 88 2.13 3.11 8.57
N CYS A 89 1.46 3.39 7.47
CA CYS A 89 1.65 2.65 6.22
C CYS A 89 3.02 2.90 5.60
N ALA A 90 3.61 4.08 5.77
CA ALA A 90 4.95 4.40 5.28
C ALA A 90 6.07 3.62 6.01
N ASN A 91 5.84 3.13 7.23
CA ASN A 91 6.87 2.50 8.06
C ASN A 91 6.58 1.03 8.34
N LYS A 92 7.29 0.13 7.66
CA LYS A 92 7.12 -1.33 7.81
C LYS A 92 7.37 -1.83 9.23
N ILE A 93 8.31 -1.26 9.98
CA ILE A 93 8.55 -1.66 11.38
C ILE A 93 7.32 -1.34 12.23
N HIS A 94 6.79 -0.12 12.08
CA HIS A 94 5.61 0.29 12.81
C HIS A 94 4.42 -0.63 12.50
N GLN A 95 4.16 -0.89 11.21
CA GLN A 95 3.11 -1.82 10.79
C GLN A 95 3.26 -3.20 11.45
N TYR A 96 4.43 -3.82 11.34
CA TYR A 96 4.64 -5.17 11.88
C TYR A 96 4.57 -5.22 13.39
N ARG A 97 5.01 -4.18 14.11
CA ARG A 97 4.83 -4.08 15.57
C ARG A 97 3.36 -3.99 15.95
N LEU A 98 2.55 -3.27 15.18
CA LEU A 98 1.11 -3.26 15.39
C LEU A 98 0.50 -4.63 15.08
N PHE A 99 0.91 -5.30 14.01
CA PHE A 99 0.44 -6.65 13.68
C PHE A 99 0.76 -7.65 14.79
N GLU A 100 1.98 -7.63 15.32
CA GLU A 100 2.39 -8.46 16.47
C GLU A 100 1.51 -8.17 17.69
N LYS A 101 1.39 -6.89 18.07
CA LYS A 101 0.63 -6.46 19.25
C LYS A 101 -0.84 -6.87 19.21
N PHE A 102 -1.47 -6.80 18.04
CA PHE A 102 -2.90 -7.09 17.87
C PHE A 102 -3.19 -8.46 17.25
N GLY A 103 -2.18 -9.32 17.13
CA GLY A 103 -2.31 -10.68 16.64
C GLY A 103 -2.81 -10.77 15.19
N VAL A 104 -2.45 -9.80 14.32
CA VAL A 104 -2.74 -9.87 12.88
C VAL A 104 -1.85 -10.93 12.24
N PRO A 105 -2.38 -11.93 11.53
CA PRO A 105 -1.55 -12.91 10.83
C PRO A 105 -0.68 -12.21 9.78
N HIS A 106 0.64 -12.31 9.90
CA HIS A 106 1.59 -11.66 9.01
C HIS A 106 2.78 -12.54 8.68
N ILE A 107 3.56 -12.18 7.68
CA ILE A 107 4.79 -12.91 7.32
C ILE A 107 5.75 -12.89 8.52
N PRO A 108 6.34 -14.05 8.90
CA PRO A 108 7.35 -14.11 9.96
C PRO A 108 8.47 -13.09 9.70
N THR A 109 8.68 -12.20 10.66
CA THR A 109 9.48 -10.98 10.50
C THR A 109 10.45 -10.82 11.67
N LEU A 110 11.68 -10.38 11.38
CA LEU A 110 12.68 -9.92 12.34
C LEU A 110 13.12 -8.50 11.98
N PHE A 111 13.55 -7.76 13.00
CA PHE A 111 14.17 -6.44 12.82
C PHE A 111 15.64 -6.52 13.18
N LEU A 112 16.49 -5.97 12.32
CA LEU A 112 17.92 -5.83 12.58
C LEU A 112 18.24 -4.39 12.87
N ASN A 113 18.91 -4.14 13.97
CA ASN A 113 19.50 -2.86 14.34
C ASN A 113 20.92 -2.78 13.76
N LYS A 114 21.29 -1.66 13.16
CA LYS A 114 22.60 -1.41 12.54
C LYS A 114 23.75 -1.53 13.53
N GLU A 115 23.57 -1.03 14.75
CA GLU A 115 24.61 -1.01 15.80
C GLU A 115 24.85 -2.39 16.38
N GLU A 116 23.82 -3.22 16.45
CA GLU A 116 23.86 -4.56 17.02
C GLU A 116 24.11 -5.65 15.96
N PHE A 117 24.11 -5.27 14.67
CA PHE A 117 24.22 -6.23 13.58
C PHE A 117 25.62 -6.86 13.49
N HIS A 118 25.68 -8.17 13.64
CA HIS A 118 26.89 -8.97 13.47
C HIS A 118 26.66 -10.20 12.61
N HIS A 119 27.76 -10.78 12.10
CA HIS A 119 27.70 -11.85 11.09
C HIS A 119 27.02 -13.14 11.57
N ARG A 120 27.11 -13.46 12.86
CA ARG A 120 26.49 -14.66 13.45
C ARG A 120 24.96 -14.64 13.30
N GLN A 121 24.34 -13.47 13.41
CA GLN A 121 22.89 -13.33 13.22
C GLN A 121 22.43 -13.77 11.83
N ILE A 122 23.27 -13.72 10.80
CA ILE A 122 22.88 -14.15 9.44
C ILE A 122 22.61 -15.66 9.41
N SER A 123 23.48 -16.46 10.05
CA SER A 123 23.28 -17.92 10.14
C SER A 123 22.01 -18.24 10.92
N GLU A 124 21.82 -17.59 12.08
CA GLU A 124 20.64 -17.74 12.94
C GLU A 124 19.33 -17.39 12.18
N ILE A 125 19.34 -16.33 11.36
CA ILE A 125 18.20 -15.96 10.51
C ILE A 125 17.90 -17.04 9.46
N PHE A 126 18.94 -17.57 8.82
CA PHE A 126 18.76 -18.64 7.83
C PHE A 126 18.31 -19.96 8.44
N GLU A 127 18.73 -20.27 9.67
CA GLU A 127 18.24 -21.42 10.43
C GLU A 127 16.76 -21.24 10.78
N LEU A 128 16.35 -20.06 11.23
CA LEU A 128 14.98 -19.78 11.64
C LEU A 128 13.99 -19.71 10.45
N PHE A 129 14.35 -19.02 9.38
CA PHE A 129 13.44 -18.73 8.27
C PHE A 129 13.63 -19.62 7.05
N GLY A 130 14.75 -20.35 6.98
CA GLY A 130 15.18 -21.04 5.77
C GLY A 130 15.80 -20.09 4.73
N LYS A 131 16.24 -20.67 3.61
CA LYS A 131 16.78 -19.90 2.47
C LYS A 131 15.81 -19.99 1.29
N PRO A 132 15.59 -18.90 0.54
CA PRO A 132 16.06 -17.54 0.76
C PRO A 132 15.21 -16.77 1.80
N VAL A 133 15.70 -15.58 2.20
CA VAL A 133 14.94 -14.59 2.97
C VAL A 133 14.76 -13.30 2.17
N VAL A 134 13.88 -12.41 2.62
CA VAL A 134 13.67 -11.08 2.04
C VAL A 134 14.14 -10.01 3.00
N ILE A 135 15.03 -9.11 2.56
CA ILE A 135 15.49 -7.95 3.31
C ILE A 135 14.81 -6.71 2.75
N LYS A 136 14.29 -5.86 3.62
CA LYS A 136 13.62 -4.59 3.26
C LYS A 136 14.17 -3.43 4.10
N ALA A 137 14.30 -2.25 3.50
CA ALA A 137 14.40 -1.02 4.27
C ALA A 137 13.00 -0.59 4.76
N PRO A 138 12.86 -0.01 5.97
CA PRO A 138 11.56 0.29 6.58
C PRO A 138 10.70 1.27 5.77
N TYR A 139 11.30 2.38 5.35
CA TYR A 139 10.63 3.47 4.64
C TYR A 139 10.83 3.33 3.13
N THR A 140 10.00 2.54 2.48
CA THR A 140 10.11 2.34 1.03
C THR A 140 8.79 1.92 0.41
N SER A 141 8.52 2.44 -0.79
CA SER A 141 7.38 2.12 -1.63
C SER A 141 7.82 1.49 -2.97
N PHE A 142 6.88 0.93 -3.71
CA PHE A 142 7.11 0.35 -5.05
C PHE A 142 8.24 -0.69 -5.10
N SER A 143 8.36 -1.54 -4.08
CA SER A 143 9.41 -2.58 -3.95
C SER A 143 10.85 -2.05 -4.05
N LYS A 144 11.09 -0.75 -3.86
CA LYS A 144 12.45 -0.22 -3.72
C LYS A 144 13.07 -0.75 -2.43
N TYR A 145 14.38 -1.03 -2.44
CA TYR A 145 15.09 -1.58 -1.28
C TYR A 145 14.39 -2.80 -0.65
N VAL A 146 13.90 -3.70 -1.52
CA VAL A 146 13.36 -5.01 -1.14
C VAL A 146 14.11 -6.06 -1.96
N GLU A 147 14.91 -6.89 -1.32
CA GLU A 147 15.75 -7.88 -2.00
C GLU A 147 15.63 -9.26 -1.39
N LYS A 148 15.68 -10.28 -2.26
CA LYS A 148 15.70 -11.68 -1.88
C LYS A 148 17.13 -12.17 -1.88
N VAL A 149 17.59 -12.76 -0.77
CA VAL A 149 18.95 -13.23 -0.54
C VAL A 149 18.96 -14.69 -0.10
N ALA A 150 19.91 -15.48 -0.61
CA ALA A 150 19.98 -16.92 -0.40
C ALA A 150 21.31 -17.39 0.23
N CYS A 151 22.29 -16.49 0.39
CA CYS A 151 23.58 -16.82 1.02
C CYS A 151 24.09 -15.65 1.86
N GLU A 152 25.00 -15.93 2.78
CA GLU A 152 25.54 -14.95 3.72
C GLU A 152 26.23 -13.77 3.04
N THR A 153 26.99 -14.02 1.97
CA THR A 153 27.66 -12.93 1.23
C THR A 153 26.64 -11.95 0.67
N SER A 154 25.62 -12.44 -0.03
CA SER A 154 24.57 -11.58 -0.57
C SER A 154 23.77 -10.88 0.52
N PHE A 155 23.55 -11.53 1.67
CA PHE A 155 22.90 -10.93 2.83
C PHE A 155 23.71 -9.74 3.35
N ARG A 156 25.02 -9.92 3.59
CA ARG A 156 25.93 -8.86 4.05
C ARG A 156 25.96 -7.66 3.10
N ASP A 157 26.07 -7.92 1.80
CA ASP A 157 26.13 -6.86 0.78
C ASP A 157 24.84 -6.04 0.75
N VAL A 158 23.69 -6.70 0.82
CA VAL A 158 22.38 -6.03 0.88
C VAL A 158 22.22 -5.27 2.19
N ALA A 159 22.53 -5.88 3.34
CA ALA A 159 22.44 -5.24 4.64
C ALA A 159 23.33 -4.00 4.71
N LYS A 160 24.62 -4.11 4.32
CA LYS A 160 25.56 -2.97 4.27
C LYS A 160 25.05 -1.83 3.40
N ARG A 161 24.42 -2.14 2.25
CA ARG A 161 23.86 -1.13 1.35
C ARG A 161 22.61 -0.47 1.94
N PHE A 162 21.73 -1.24 2.58
CA PHE A 162 20.47 -0.72 3.13
C PHE A 162 20.69 0.04 4.43
N PHE A 163 21.64 -0.37 5.28
CA PHE A 163 22.03 0.36 6.49
C PHE A 163 22.65 1.75 6.22
N ARG A 164 23.00 2.09 4.97
CA ARG A 164 23.35 3.46 4.61
C ARG A 164 22.13 4.40 4.55
N ARG A 165 20.92 3.84 4.59
CA ARG A 165 19.66 4.59 4.45
C ARG A 165 18.73 4.48 5.65
N SER A 166 19.00 3.55 6.54
CA SER A 166 18.17 3.31 7.72
C SER A 166 18.99 2.62 8.80
N ASP A 167 18.72 2.94 10.05
CA ASP A 167 19.35 2.28 11.20
C ASP A 167 18.71 0.92 11.52
N PHE A 168 17.60 0.61 10.87
CA PHE A 168 16.93 -0.69 10.99
C PHE A 168 16.66 -1.31 9.63
N LEU A 169 16.63 -2.66 9.60
CA LEU A 169 16.16 -3.45 8.46
C LEU A 169 15.07 -4.40 8.91
N VAL A 170 14.18 -4.71 7.99
CA VAL A 170 13.13 -5.73 8.13
C VAL A 170 13.59 -6.97 7.38
N VAL A 171 13.70 -8.11 8.06
CA VAL A 171 14.01 -9.40 7.45
C VAL A 171 12.82 -10.32 7.59
N GLN A 172 12.43 -10.94 6.48
CA GLN A 172 11.24 -11.77 6.41
C GLN A 172 11.51 -13.13 5.81
N LYS A 173 10.80 -14.13 6.32
CA LYS A 173 10.72 -15.44 5.67
C LYS A 173 10.23 -15.27 4.23
N PHE A 174 10.92 -15.85 3.26
CA PHE A 174 10.44 -15.85 1.89
C PHE A 174 9.32 -16.87 1.72
N MET A 175 8.14 -16.38 1.35
CA MET A 175 6.96 -17.21 1.08
C MET A 175 6.65 -17.14 -0.41
N PRO A 176 6.97 -18.17 -1.21
CA PRO A 176 6.71 -18.17 -2.65
C PRO A 176 5.20 -18.22 -2.93
N SER A 177 4.77 -17.46 -3.92
CA SER A 177 3.39 -17.46 -4.40
C SER A 177 3.35 -17.17 -5.89
N ARG A 178 2.32 -17.64 -6.60
CA ARG A 178 2.07 -17.28 -8.00
C ARG A 178 1.41 -15.93 -8.14
N PHE A 179 0.77 -15.46 -7.09
CA PHE A 179 0.11 -14.17 -6.98
C PHE A 179 0.05 -13.74 -5.52
N ASP A 180 -0.16 -12.46 -5.29
CA ASP A 180 -0.57 -11.92 -4.01
C ASP A 180 -2.03 -11.45 -4.11
N TRP A 181 -2.81 -11.65 -3.06
CA TRP A 181 -4.10 -11.03 -2.91
C TRP A 181 -3.92 -9.53 -2.65
N ARG A 182 -4.70 -8.70 -3.34
CA ARG A 182 -4.93 -7.31 -3.01
C ARG A 182 -6.37 -7.14 -2.58
N VAL A 183 -6.59 -6.81 -1.33
CA VAL A 183 -7.92 -6.51 -0.78
C VAL A 183 -8.01 -5.02 -0.50
N GLY A 184 -8.88 -4.32 -1.23
CA GLY A 184 -9.22 -2.92 -0.94
C GLY A 184 -10.22 -2.87 0.20
N VAL A 185 -9.98 -1.99 1.17
CA VAL A 185 -10.84 -1.78 2.34
C VAL A 185 -11.10 -0.28 2.48
N LEU A 186 -12.35 0.09 2.69
CA LEU A 186 -12.77 1.45 2.99
C LEU A 186 -13.62 1.42 4.25
N ASN A 187 -13.27 2.22 5.25
CA ASN A 187 -14.03 2.35 6.49
C ASN A 187 -14.44 0.98 7.09
N ASN A 188 -13.46 0.08 7.23
CA ASN A 188 -13.65 -1.30 7.73
C ASN A 188 -14.59 -2.20 6.90
N GLU A 189 -14.88 -1.84 5.66
CA GLU A 189 -15.62 -2.68 4.72
C GLU A 189 -14.76 -3.08 3.52
N VAL A 190 -14.87 -4.34 3.05
CA VAL A 190 -14.18 -4.77 1.85
C VAL A 190 -14.77 -4.07 0.62
N LEU A 191 -13.93 -3.34 -0.09
CA LEU A 191 -14.30 -2.54 -1.25
C LEU A 191 -14.12 -3.30 -2.56
N TYR A 192 -12.99 -4.00 -2.72
CA TYR A 192 -12.68 -4.84 -3.89
C TYR A 192 -11.67 -5.93 -3.54
N VAL A 193 -11.59 -6.96 -4.40
CA VAL A 193 -10.61 -8.05 -4.26
C VAL A 193 -9.97 -8.38 -5.61
N CYS A 194 -8.64 -8.43 -5.64
CA CYS A 194 -7.86 -8.78 -6.82
C CYS A 194 -6.77 -9.80 -6.50
N LYS A 195 -6.33 -10.54 -7.52
CA LYS A 195 -5.08 -11.30 -7.53
C LYS A 195 -4.06 -10.54 -8.38
N TYR A 196 -2.95 -10.18 -7.78
CA TYR A 196 -1.81 -9.58 -8.45
C TYR A 196 -0.83 -10.68 -8.84
N MET A 197 -0.92 -11.11 -10.11
CA MET A 197 -0.13 -12.24 -10.61
C MET A 197 1.34 -11.86 -10.70
N MET A 198 2.23 -12.79 -10.33
CA MET A 198 3.66 -12.60 -10.56
C MET A 198 4.00 -12.80 -12.04
N PRO A 199 4.80 -11.92 -12.67
CA PRO A 199 5.34 -12.19 -14.01
C PRO A 199 6.17 -13.47 -14.02
N LYS A 200 6.20 -14.18 -15.14
CA LYS A 200 6.93 -15.45 -15.28
C LYS A 200 8.38 -15.34 -14.79
N GLY A 201 8.77 -16.22 -13.89
CA GLY A 201 10.12 -16.26 -13.28
C GLY A 201 10.42 -15.12 -12.33
N LYS A 202 9.41 -14.33 -11.90
CA LYS A 202 9.55 -13.24 -10.93
C LYS A 202 8.82 -13.59 -9.63
N TRP A 203 9.24 -12.94 -8.55
CA TRP A 203 8.67 -13.12 -7.21
C TRP A 203 8.03 -11.84 -6.65
N LYS A 204 7.95 -10.80 -7.50
CA LYS A 204 7.27 -9.53 -7.24
C LYS A 204 6.31 -9.26 -8.38
N HIS A 205 5.17 -8.65 -8.07
CA HIS A 205 4.15 -8.25 -9.05
C HIS A 205 4.69 -7.23 -10.06
N GLY A 206 5.44 -6.21 -9.59
CA GLY A 206 6.11 -5.22 -10.42
C GLY A 206 7.63 -5.37 -10.40
N VAL A 207 8.27 -5.45 -11.55
CA VAL A 207 9.73 -5.60 -11.68
C VAL A 207 10.27 -4.57 -12.67
N LYS A 208 11.26 -3.79 -12.22
CA LYS A 208 11.95 -2.82 -13.09
C LYS A 208 12.75 -3.57 -14.17
N ARG A 209 12.59 -3.17 -15.42
CA ARG A 209 13.42 -3.70 -16.52
C ARG A 209 14.86 -3.20 -16.39
N ARG A 210 15.82 -4.12 -16.51
CA ARG A 210 17.24 -3.76 -16.51
C ARG A 210 17.53 -2.85 -17.71
N GLY A 211 18.13 -1.68 -17.44
CA GLY A 211 18.48 -0.70 -18.49
C GLY A 211 17.31 0.08 -19.10
N LYS A 212 16.09 -0.06 -18.58
CA LYS A 212 14.91 0.70 -19.05
C LYS A 212 14.17 1.38 -17.88
N PRO A 213 13.53 2.54 -18.10
CA PRO A 213 12.74 3.19 -17.05
C PRO A 213 11.44 2.45 -16.72
N SER A 214 11.00 1.52 -17.59
CA SER A 214 9.71 0.84 -17.50
C SER A 214 9.72 -0.35 -16.52
N PHE A 215 8.56 -0.58 -15.88
CA PHE A 215 8.28 -1.78 -15.10
C PHE A 215 7.60 -2.84 -15.99
N VAL A 216 7.81 -4.11 -15.63
CA VAL A 216 6.97 -5.22 -16.08
C VAL A 216 6.04 -5.57 -14.93
N TRP A 217 4.74 -5.42 -15.14
CA TRP A 217 3.71 -5.77 -14.19
C TRP A 217 3.11 -7.13 -14.54
N GLY A 218 2.76 -7.90 -13.53
CA GLY A 218 1.93 -9.08 -13.72
C GLY A 218 0.48 -8.69 -14.02
N ARG A 219 -0.29 -9.66 -14.48
CA ARG A 219 -1.72 -9.46 -14.74
C ARG A 219 -2.48 -9.28 -13.42
N THR A 220 -3.41 -8.32 -13.38
CA THR A 220 -4.41 -8.19 -12.32
C THR A 220 -5.65 -9.00 -12.68
N VAL A 221 -6.15 -9.80 -11.76
CA VAL A 221 -7.39 -10.59 -11.92
C VAL A 221 -8.34 -10.19 -10.81
N SER A 222 -9.41 -9.47 -11.17
CA SER A 222 -10.45 -9.04 -10.21
C SER A 222 -11.41 -10.18 -9.91
N LEU A 223 -11.83 -10.27 -8.65
CA LEU A 223 -12.94 -11.10 -8.18
C LEU A 223 -14.05 -10.19 -7.66
N LYS A 224 -15.31 -10.65 -7.72
CA LYS A 224 -16.36 -10.02 -6.91
C LYS A 224 -16.01 -10.20 -5.45
N ARG A 225 -16.09 -9.11 -4.65
CA ARG A 225 -15.79 -9.16 -3.21
C ARG A 225 -16.65 -10.18 -2.45
N ASP A 226 -17.91 -10.41 -2.91
CA ASP A 226 -18.81 -11.39 -2.30
C ASP A 226 -18.34 -12.85 -2.50
N ASN A 227 -17.63 -13.12 -3.61
CA ASN A 227 -17.09 -14.42 -3.95
C ASN A 227 -15.68 -14.67 -3.39
N ALA A 228 -15.10 -13.68 -2.72
CA ALA A 228 -13.79 -13.83 -2.11
C ALA A 228 -13.85 -14.69 -0.84
N PRO A 229 -12.80 -15.47 -0.52
CA PRO A 229 -12.78 -16.29 0.69
C PRO A 229 -13.02 -15.46 1.94
N GLN A 230 -13.89 -15.93 2.82
CA GLN A 230 -14.26 -15.18 4.03
C GLN A 230 -13.06 -14.92 4.94
N ARG A 231 -12.20 -15.92 5.16
CA ARG A 231 -10.97 -15.78 5.97
C ARG A 231 -9.98 -14.75 5.37
N LEU A 232 -9.93 -14.61 4.03
CA LEU A 232 -9.14 -13.56 3.37
C LEU A 232 -9.67 -12.17 3.75
N LYS A 233 -10.99 -11.98 3.66
CA LYS A 233 -11.64 -10.70 4.02
C LYS A 233 -11.41 -10.35 5.49
N GLU A 234 -11.62 -11.31 6.40
CA GLU A 234 -11.39 -11.14 7.84
C GLU A 234 -9.93 -10.77 8.15
N THR A 235 -8.96 -11.43 7.50
CA THR A 235 -7.53 -11.10 7.64
C THR A 235 -7.25 -9.67 7.20
N ALA A 236 -7.82 -9.24 6.06
CA ALA A 236 -7.65 -7.88 5.56
C ALA A 236 -8.27 -6.83 6.49
N LEU A 237 -9.50 -7.06 6.95
CA LEU A 237 -10.20 -6.17 7.89
C LEU A 237 -9.44 -6.05 9.22
N LYS A 238 -8.95 -7.17 9.77
CA LYS A 238 -8.13 -7.17 10.99
C LYS A 238 -6.85 -6.35 10.81
N ALA A 239 -6.20 -6.42 9.65
CA ALA A 239 -5.00 -5.65 9.35
C ALA A 239 -5.30 -4.15 9.19
N CYS A 240 -6.43 -3.77 8.60
CA CYS A 240 -6.84 -2.37 8.48
C CYS A 240 -7.24 -1.76 9.82
N ALA A 241 -7.93 -2.50 10.66
CA ALA A 241 -8.41 -2.03 11.97
C ALA A 241 -7.27 -1.53 12.88
N VAL A 242 -6.03 -2.01 12.71
CA VAL A 242 -4.87 -1.53 13.47
C VAL A 242 -4.21 -0.31 12.85
N VAL A 243 -4.62 0.09 11.64
CA VAL A 243 -4.17 1.31 10.95
C VAL A 243 -5.18 2.43 11.17
N GLY A 244 -6.46 2.17 10.89
CA GLY A 244 -7.53 3.17 11.02
C GLY A 244 -8.77 2.83 10.19
N CYS A 245 -9.55 3.86 9.86
CA CYS A 245 -10.80 3.75 9.10
C CYS A 245 -10.72 4.40 7.70
N GLY A 246 -9.54 4.47 7.10
CA GLY A 246 -9.28 5.08 5.80
C GLY A 246 -9.57 4.16 4.61
N LEU A 247 -8.93 4.48 3.48
CA LEU A 247 -8.94 3.68 2.25
C LEU A 247 -7.61 2.93 2.13
N TYR A 248 -7.64 1.62 2.32
CA TYR A 248 -6.43 0.79 2.35
C TYR A 248 -6.42 -0.30 1.29
N GLY A 249 -5.21 -0.68 0.89
CA GLY A 249 -4.96 -1.86 0.08
C GLY A 249 -4.06 -2.84 0.81
N VAL A 250 -4.61 -3.98 1.19
CA VAL A 250 -3.89 -5.02 1.94
C VAL A 250 -3.31 -6.04 0.98
N ASP A 251 -1.99 -6.20 1.01
CA ASP A 251 -1.30 -7.28 0.31
C ASP A 251 -1.23 -8.51 1.20
N ILE A 252 -1.77 -9.63 0.73
CA ILE A 252 -1.89 -10.88 1.49
C ILE A 252 -1.37 -12.04 0.66
N LYS A 253 -0.56 -12.89 1.27
CA LYS A 253 -0.18 -14.18 0.70
C LYS A 253 -1.09 -15.29 1.21
N GLU A 254 -1.42 -16.19 0.30
CA GLU A 254 -2.06 -17.46 0.63
C GLU A 254 -1.01 -18.58 0.59
N VAL A 255 -0.79 -19.23 1.72
CA VAL A 255 0.21 -20.29 1.86
C VAL A 255 -0.39 -21.42 2.70
N ASN A 256 -0.49 -22.62 2.12
CA ASN A 256 -1.07 -23.80 2.76
C ASN A 256 -2.50 -23.56 3.31
N GLY A 257 -3.30 -22.76 2.59
CA GLY A 257 -4.67 -22.40 3.00
C GLY A 257 -4.78 -21.34 4.08
N GLU A 258 -3.66 -20.81 4.56
CA GLU A 258 -3.61 -19.69 5.50
C GLU A 258 -3.34 -18.36 4.78
N TYR A 259 -3.90 -17.27 5.31
CA TYR A 259 -3.73 -15.92 4.81
C TYR A 259 -2.83 -15.11 5.74
N VAL A 260 -1.72 -14.60 5.20
CA VAL A 260 -0.75 -13.79 5.96
C VAL A 260 -0.52 -12.44 5.29
N VAL A 261 -0.60 -11.38 6.07
CA VAL A 261 -0.42 -10.01 5.59
C VAL A 261 1.04 -9.74 5.23
N VAL A 262 1.24 -9.14 4.07
CA VAL A 262 2.54 -8.65 3.58
C VAL A 262 2.73 -7.20 3.97
N GLU A 263 1.72 -6.36 3.71
CA GLU A 263 1.69 -4.95 4.08
C GLU A 263 0.28 -4.38 3.91
N VAL A 264 -0.01 -3.30 4.61
CA VAL A 264 -1.15 -2.42 4.37
C VAL A 264 -0.63 -1.14 3.72
N ASN A 265 -1.26 -0.75 2.63
CA ASN A 265 -0.93 0.47 1.90
C ASN A 265 -2.09 1.47 2.07
N ASP A 266 -1.81 2.68 2.51
CA ASP A 266 -2.67 3.83 2.28
C ASP A 266 -2.64 4.19 0.79
N ASN A 267 -3.58 4.96 0.31
CA ASN A 267 -3.67 5.34 -1.10
C ASN A 267 -3.45 4.16 -2.09
N PRO A 268 -4.26 3.08 -2.01
CA PRO A 268 -4.11 1.93 -2.87
C PRO A 268 -4.42 2.27 -4.33
N SER A 269 -3.80 1.55 -5.26
CA SER A 269 -4.12 1.67 -6.68
C SER A 269 -5.60 1.36 -6.92
N ILE A 270 -6.24 2.24 -7.70
CA ILE A 270 -7.58 2.03 -8.26
C ILE A 270 -7.46 2.42 -9.73
N TYR A 271 -7.35 1.42 -10.60
CA TYR A 271 -7.16 1.59 -12.04
C TYR A 271 -8.38 1.11 -12.80
N ARG A 272 -8.76 1.87 -13.81
CA ARG A 272 -9.89 1.53 -14.69
C ARG A 272 -9.70 0.18 -15.36
N GLY A 273 -10.66 -0.72 -15.14
CA GLY A 273 -10.65 -2.08 -15.70
C GLY A 273 -9.81 -3.10 -14.91
N TYR A 274 -9.28 -2.69 -13.76
CA TYR A 274 -8.55 -3.56 -12.83
C TYR A 274 -9.30 -3.71 -11.51
N GLU A 275 -9.06 -2.86 -10.54
CA GLU A 275 -9.71 -2.92 -9.23
C GLU A 275 -11.21 -2.65 -9.32
N ASP A 276 -11.64 -1.77 -10.21
CA ASP A 276 -13.05 -1.41 -10.46
C ASP A 276 -13.79 -2.38 -11.41
N PHE A 277 -13.12 -3.45 -11.85
CA PHE A 277 -13.69 -4.28 -12.93
C PHE A 277 -14.93 -5.09 -12.48
N ARG A 278 -14.90 -5.66 -11.29
CA ARG A 278 -15.97 -6.53 -10.78
C ARG A 278 -16.93 -5.80 -9.84
N ASP A 279 -16.41 -4.92 -8.99
CA ASP A 279 -17.17 -4.14 -8.03
C ASP A 279 -17.27 -2.71 -8.56
N LYS A 280 -18.41 -2.35 -9.14
CA LYS A 280 -18.60 -1.09 -9.88
C LYS A 280 -18.91 0.10 -8.97
N ASP A 281 -19.29 -0.16 -7.73
CA ASP A 281 -19.69 0.82 -6.73
C ASP A 281 -18.49 1.46 -5.97
N ILE A 282 -17.25 1.13 -6.36
CA ILE A 282 -16.04 1.64 -5.70
C ILE A 282 -16.02 3.17 -5.66
N TYR A 283 -16.28 3.81 -6.79
CA TYR A 283 -16.27 5.28 -6.90
C TYR A 283 -17.34 5.90 -6.02
N GLU A 284 -18.56 5.38 -6.09
CA GLU A 284 -19.70 5.86 -5.31
C GLU A 284 -19.45 5.75 -3.80
N LYS A 285 -18.94 4.58 -3.32
CA LYS A 285 -18.63 4.38 -1.91
C LYS A 285 -17.57 5.35 -1.40
N ILE A 286 -16.51 5.59 -2.18
CA ILE A 286 -15.44 6.52 -1.77
C ILE A 286 -15.95 7.96 -1.76
N ILE A 287 -16.72 8.38 -2.77
CA ILE A 287 -17.31 9.73 -2.79
C ILE A 287 -18.29 9.91 -1.64
N LYS A 288 -19.13 8.91 -1.35
CA LYS A 288 -20.04 8.94 -0.20
C LYS A 288 -19.27 9.14 1.11
N GLN A 289 -18.20 8.36 1.33
CA GLN A 289 -17.35 8.48 2.52
C GLN A 289 -16.69 9.86 2.67
N LEU A 290 -16.36 10.53 1.55
CA LEU A 290 -15.79 11.88 1.55
C LEU A 290 -16.86 12.97 1.78
N ALA A 291 -18.12 12.67 1.48
CA ALA A 291 -19.22 13.64 1.55
C ALA A 291 -20.00 13.60 2.87
N GLU A 292 -19.90 12.55 3.62
CA GLU A 292 -20.46 12.35 4.98
C GLU A 292 -19.58 12.98 6.05
#